data_c7a8fe338d48d0f6442b9f24719ab892
#
_entry.id   c7a8fe338d48d0f6442b9f24719ab892
#
_cell.length_a   1.000
_cell.length_b   1.000
_cell.length_c   1.000
_cell.angle_alpha   90.00
_cell.angle_beta   90.00
_cell.angle_gamma   90.00
#
_symmetry.space_group_name_H-M   'P 1'
#
loop_
_entity.id
_entity.type
_entity.pdbx_description
1 polymer ?
#
loop_
_entity_poly.entity_id
_entity_poly.type
_entity_poly.pdbx_seq_one_letter_code
_entity_poly.pdbx_strand_id
1 'polypeptide(L)'
;MKKFYLLILSLTLTCAAFAQPKAKYVFYFIGDGMGVNQVNGTETYLAALEGRIGVKSLCFTQFPYAAFVTTYSATNGVTDSAAGGTALATGHKTKNGAISVLKDLQTPVYSVAEAAQRGGAAVGISTSVTVDHATPAVFYAHAEHRKMYYEIGKQLTTSNFDFFGGSDFHSPANKEKKNSEPDLYQQAKNNGYTIARGYADFTQKAAKAKKMILFQPETDSKAFRYSIPYKLDRKPGNLSLEQITQAGISFLTKQKKDG
;
A
#
# COMPACT_ATOMS: atom_id res chain seq x y z
N MET A 1 -44.68 32.54 12.54
CA MET A 1 -43.28 32.53 12.99
C MET A 1 -42.94 31.25 13.75
N LYS A 2 -43.63 30.85 14.83
CA LYS A 2 -43.29 29.60 15.58
C LYS A 2 -43.21 28.33 14.74
N LYS A 3 -44.11 28.11 13.76
CA LYS A 3 -44.10 26.93 12.86
C LYS A 3 -42.92 26.93 11.90
N PHE A 4 -42.42 28.10 11.51
CA PHE A 4 -41.24 28.22 10.63
C PHE A 4 -39.95 27.89 11.37
N TYR A 5 -39.81 28.30 12.63
CA TYR A 5 -38.67 27.93 13.48
C TYR A 5 -38.65 26.44 13.81
N LEU A 6 -39.81 25.77 13.98
CA LEU A 6 -39.88 24.34 14.18
C LEU A 6 -39.44 23.56 12.94
N LEU A 7 -39.78 24.04 11.74
CA LEU A 7 -39.37 23.42 10.48
C LEU A 7 -37.82 23.52 10.26
N ILE A 8 -37.24 24.70 10.54
CA ILE A 8 -35.78 24.91 10.45
C ILE A 8 -35.09 24.05 11.49
N LEU A 9 -35.57 23.97 12.72
CA LEU A 9 -34.99 23.16 13.78
C LEU A 9 -35.06 21.66 13.45
N SER A 10 -36.15 21.18 12.85
CA SER A 10 -36.28 19.78 12.40
C SER A 10 -35.33 19.47 11.23
N LEU A 11 -35.15 20.41 10.30
CA LEU A 11 -34.24 20.25 9.17
C LEU A 11 -32.74 20.20 9.63
N THR A 12 -32.38 21.03 10.61
CA THR A 12 -31.03 21.02 11.17
C THR A 12 -30.74 19.77 12.01
N LEU A 13 -31.72 19.24 12.74
CA LEU A 13 -31.58 17.98 13.47
C LEU A 13 -31.43 16.78 12.52
N THR A 14 -32.15 16.76 11.40
CA THR A 14 -32.05 15.67 10.42
C THR A 14 -30.70 15.71 9.69
N CYS A 15 -30.17 16.88 9.37
CA CYS A 15 -28.82 16.99 8.80
C CYS A 15 -27.69 16.54 9.76
N ALA A 16 -27.83 16.82 11.06
CA ALA A 16 -26.87 16.38 12.08
C ALA A 16 -26.92 14.85 12.31
N ALA A 17 -28.07 14.20 12.14
CA ALA A 17 -28.24 12.75 12.31
C ALA A 17 -27.56 11.91 11.21
N PHE A 18 -27.21 12.49 10.07
CA PHE A 18 -26.53 11.81 8.96
C PHE A 18 -25.01 12.07 8.90
N ALA A 19 -24.46 12.87 9.79
CA ALA A 19 -23.02 13.05 9.89
C ALA A 19 -22.38 11.80 10.51
N GLN A 20 -22.08 10.81 9.68
CA GLN A 20 -21.29 9.65 10.09
C GLN A 20 -19.90 10.14 10.57
N PRO A 21 -19.42 9.66 11.73
CA PRO A 21 -18.06 10.01 12.16
C PRO A 21 -17.06 9.58 11.09
N LYS A 22 -16.34 10.55 10.54
CA LYS A 22 -15.30 10.29 9.54
C LYS A 22 -14.14 9.55 10.21
N ALA A 23 -13.75 8.40 9.65
CA ALA A 23 -12.56 7.71 10.13
C ALA A 23 -11.33 8.61 9.97
N LYS A 24 -10.59 8.82 11.06
CA LYS A 24 -9.37 9.63 11.05
C LYS A 24 -8.18 8.87 10.46
N TYR A 25 -8.08 7.58 10.78
CA TYR A 25 -7.02 6.69 10.31
C TYR A 25 -7.64 5.46 9.66
N VAL A 26 -7.11 5.08 8.50
CA VAL A 26 -7.50 3.85 7.79
C VAL A 26 -6.24 3.04 7.53
N PHE A 27 -6.24 1.77 7.96
CA PHE A 27 -5.19 0.80 7.69
C PHE A 27 -5.76 -0.30 6.80
N TYR A 28 -5.15 -0.48 5.63
CA TYR A 28 -5.57 -1.48 4.66
C TYR A 28 -4.46 -2.51 4.46
N PHE A 29 -4.63 -3.71 5.00
CA PHE A 29 -3.66 -4.79 4.94
C PHE A 29 -4.04 -5.80 3.86
N ILE A 30 -3.10 -6.16 2.99
CA ILE A 30 -3.26 -7.16 1.94
C ILE A 30 -2.29 -8.30 2.20
N GLY A 31 -2.82 -9.50 2.44
CA GLY A 31 -2.07 -10.74 2.42
C GLY A 31 -2.09 -11.33 1.02
N ASP A 32 -1.04 -11.08 0.23
CA ASP A 32 -0.94 -11.55 -1.15
C ASP A 32 -0.79 -13.06 -1.20
N GLY A 33 -1.72 -13.72 -1.90
CA GLY A 33 -1.81 -15.17 -1.95
C GLY A 33 -2.22 -15.85 -0.63
N MET A 34 -2.63 -15.08 0.38
CA MET A 34 -3.04 -15.58 1.69
C MET A 34 -4.51 -16.01 1.65
N GLY A 35 -4.74 -17.29 1.46
CA GLY A 35 -6.07 -17.90 1.54
C GLY A 35 -6.36 -18.49 2.93
N VAL A 36 -7.55 -19.07 3.07
CA VAL A 36 -8.00 -19.68 4.34
C VAL A 36 -7.02 -20.78 4.83
N ASN A 37 -6.44 -21.55 3.92
CA ASN A 37 -5.50 -22.61 4.28
C ASN A 37 -4.20 -22.05 4.88
N GLN A 38 -3.68 -20.94 4.38
CA GLN A 38 -2.50 -20.27 4.93
C GLN A 38 -2.78 -19.72 6.34
N VAL A 39 -3.95 -19.15 6.56
CA VAL A 39 -4.38 -18.66 7.87
C VAL A 39 -4.50 -19.82 8.86
N ASN A 40 -5.28 -20.87 8.54
CA ASN A 40 -5.47 -22.03 9.39
C ASN A 40 -4.16 -22.76 9.68
N GLY A 41 -3.31 -22.95 8.67
CA GLY A 41 -1.99 -23.55 8.84
C GLY A 41 -1.11 -22.75 9.80
N THR A 42 -1.14 -21.41 9.70
CA THR A 42 -0.39 -20.54 10.59
C THR A 42 -0.91 -20.64 12.04
N GLU A 43 -2.21 -20.58 12.24
CA GLU A 43 -2.82 -20.69 13.58
C GLU A 43 -2.54 -22.04 14.23
N THR A 44 -2.60 -23.14 13.45
CA THR A 44 -2.24 -24.48 13.91
C THR A 44 -0.75 -24.60 14.26
N TYR A 45 0.11 -24.05 13.39
CA TYR A 45 1.56 -24.03 13.64
C TYR A 45 1.91 -23.25 14.92
N LEU A 46 1.32 -22.08 15.13
CA LEU A 46 1.55 -21.28 16.32
C LEU A 46 1.08 -21.98 17.61
N ALA A 47 -0.02 -22.75 17.57
CA ALA A 47 -0.45 -23.58 18.67
C ALA A 47 0.54 -24.72 18.96
N ALA A 48 1.04 -25.38 17.92
CA ALA A 48 2.02 -26.45 18.04
C ALA A 48 3.34 -25.97 18.64
N LEU A 49 3.80 -24.76 18.33
CA LEU A 49 4.99 -24.16 18.97
C LEU A 49 4.83 -23.98 20.49
N GLU A 50 3.60 -23.89 20.99
CA GLU A 50 3.27 -23.83 22.40
C GLU A 50 2.97 -25.22 23.02
N GLY A 51 3.20 -26.31 22.28
CA GLY A 51 2.89 -27.66 22.70
C GLY A 51 1.38 -27.96 22.80
N ARG A 52 0.51 -27.17 22.14
CA ARG A 52 -0.94 -27.32 22.18
C ARG A 52 -1.48 -27.93 20.90
N ILE A 53 -2.52 -28.75 21.02
CA ILE A 53 -3.36 -29.18 19.90
C ILE A 53 -4.43 -28.10 19.66
N GLY A 54 -4.76 -27.85 18.39
CA GLY A 54 -5.77 -26.87 17.98
C GLY A 54 -5.15 -25.64 17.30
N VAL A 55 -5.71 -24.47 17.54
CA VAL A 55 -5.32 -23.22 16.90
C VAL A 55 -4.94 -22.15 17.91
N LYS A 56 -4.00 -21.28 17.53
CA LYS A 56 -3.73 -20.02 18.20
C LYS A 56 -4.16 -18.90 17.27
N SER A 57 -5.29 -18.28 17.60
CA SER A 57 -5.92 -17.27 16.74
C SER A 57 -5.00 -16.10 16.44
N LEU A 58 -4.98 -15.69 15.18
CA LEU A 58 -4.34 -14.44 14.72
C LEU A 58 -5.24 -13.25 15.09
N CYS A 59 -4.64 -12.07 15.29
CA CYS A 59 -5.40 -10.89 15.71
C CYS A 59 -6.53 -10.52 14.72
N PHE A 60 -6.29 -10.62 13.43
CA PHE A 60 -7.29 -10.26 12.42
C PHE A 60 -8.41 -11.30 12.26
N THR A 61 -8.19 -12.57 12.65
CA THR A 61 -9.28 -13.57 12.67
C THR A 61 -10.28 -13.34 13.80
N GLN A 62 -9.96 -12.43 14.73
CA GLN A 62 -10.84 -12.00 15.81
C GLN A 62 -11.55 -10.68 15.54
N PHE A 63 -11.43 -10.11 14.34
CA PHE A 63 -12.14 -8.89 14.00
C PHE A 63 -13.65 -9.12 13.94
N PRO A 64 -14.46 -8.15 14.39
CA PRO A 64 -15.92 -8.33 14.52
C PRO A 64 -16.65 -8.45 13.18
N TYR A 65 -16.00 -8.05 12.09
CA TYR A 65 -16.58 -8.12 10.75
C TYR A 65 -15.71 -8.97 9.85
N ALA A 66 -16.30 -9.93 9.18
CA ALA A 66 -15.65 -10.81 8.22
C ALA A 66 -16.55 -11.03 7.02
N ALA A 67 -15.96 -11.21 5.84
CA ALA A 67 -16.67 -11.55 4.62
C ALA A 67 -15.81 -12.43 3.72
N PHE A 68 -16.47 -13.16 2.83
CA PHE A 68 -15.81 -13.90 1.75
C PHE A 68 -15.95 -13.14 0.44
N VAL A 69 -14.91 -13.17 -0.38
CA VAL A 69 -14.91 -12.57 -1.71
C VAL A 69 -14.43 -13.59 -2.74
N THR A 70 -14.95 -13.47 -3.96
CA THR A 70 -14.44 -14.23 -5.10
C THR A 70 -13.25 -13.51 -5.71
N THR A 71 -12.19 -14.26 -6.04
CA THR A 71 -10.91 -13.68 -6.45
C THR A 71 -10.59 -13.83 -7.94
N TYR A 72 -11.48 -14.41 -8.76
CA TYR A 72 -11.26 -14.53 -10.20
C TYR A 72 -11.08 -13.14 -10.86
N SER A 73 -10.19 -13.05 -11.85
CA SER A 73 -9.97 -11.81 -12.62
C SER A 73 -10.99 -11.67 -13.76
N ALA A 74 -10.93 -10.60 -14.52
CA ALA A 74 -11.81 -10.42 -15.68
C ALA A 74 -11.56 -11.41 -16.81
N THR A 75 -10.44 -12.14 -16.79
CA THR A 75 -10.03 -13.07 -17.86
C THR A 75 -9.69 -14.47 -17.40
N ASN A 76 -9.46 -14.69 -16.10
CA ASN A 76 -8.94 -15.96 -15.58
C ASN A 76 -9.67 -16.38 -14.31
N GLY A 77 -9.91 -17.67 -14.13
CA GLY A 77 -10.45 -18.23 -12.89
C GLY A 77 -9.54 -18.04 -11.68
N VAL A 78 -8.21 -17.96 -11.92
CA VAL A 78 -7.21 -17.63 -10.90
C VAL A 78 -6.62 -16.26 -11.23
N THR A 79 -6.74 -15.32 -10.28
CA THR A 79 -6.16 -13.98 -10.42
C THR A 79 -4.64 -14.00 -10.20
N ASP A 80 -3.96 -12.95 -10.65
CA ASP A 80 -2.62 -12.60 -10.18
C ASP A 80 -2.66 -11.38 -9.25
N SER A 81 -1.52 -11.00 -8.67
CA SER A 81 -1.43 -9.85 -7.76
C SER A 81 -1.84 -8.53 -8.42
N ALA A 82 -1.62 -8.39 -9.73
CA ALA A 82 -1.97 -7.17 -10.46
C ALA A 82 -3.49 -7.01 -10.58
N ALA A 83 -4.19 -8.00 -11.13
CA ALA A 83 -5.64 -7.96 -11.30
C ALA A 83 -6.38 -8.03 -9.95
N GLY A 84 -5.92 -8.87 -9.01
CA GLY A 84 -6.48 -8.95 -7.66
C GLY A 84 -6.29 -7.66 -6.88
N GLY A 85 -5.08 -7.09 -6.93
CA GLY A 85 -4.76 -5.81 -6.32
C GLY A 85 -5.56 -4.66 -6.93
N THR A 86 -5.71 -4.62 -8.27
CA THR A 86 -6.56 -3.64 -8.95
C THR A 86 -8.00 -3.72 -8.45
N ALA A 87 -8.57 -4.92 -8.32
CA ALA A 87 -9.93 -5.08 -7.81
C ALA A 87 -10.06 -4.58 -6.35
N LEU A 88 -9.08 -4.88 -5.50
CA LEU A 88 -9.04 -4.42 -4.11
C LEU A 88 -8.86 -2.90 -4.00
N ALA A 89 -8.02 -2.30 -4.86
CA ALA A 89 -7.72 -0.89 -4.80
C ALA A 89 -8.81 0.00 -5.42
N THR A 90 -9.49 -0.48 -6.47
CA THR A 90 -10.35 0.35 -7.33
C THR A 90 -11.80 -0.11 -7.42
N GLY A 91 -12.11 -1.33 -6.94
CA GLY A 91 -13.44 -1.95 -7.13
C GLY A 91 -13.68 -2.52 -8.53
N HIS A 92 -12.71 -2.47 -9.44
CA HIS A 92 -12.84 -2.93 -10.82
C HIS A 92 -12.00 -4.18 -11.09
N LYS A 93 -12.62 -5.20 -11.71
CA LYS A 93 -11.89 -6.37 -12.20
C LYS A 93 -11.22 -6.05 -13.54
N THR A 94 -9.96 -6.51 -13.67
CA THR A 94 -9.19 -6.35 -14.91
C THR A 94 -8.55 -7.67 -15.35
N LYS A 95 -7.80 -7.63 -16.44
CA LYS A 95 -7.00 -8.74 -16.96
C LYS A 95 -5.79 -9.04 -16.06
N ASN A 96 -5.41 -10.30 -15.92
CA ASN A 96 -4.17 -10.66 -15.23
C ASN A 96 -2.97 -9.90 -15.83
N GLY A 97 -2.14 -9.38 -14.96
CA GLY A 97 -0.99 -8.56 -15.32
C GLY A 97 -1.25 -7.06 -15.37
N ALA A 98 -2.49 -6.60 -15.55
CA ALA A 98 -2.83 -5.19 -15.68
C ALA A 98 -2.85 -4.47 -14.30
N ILE A 99 -2.35 -3.25 -14.26
CA ILE A 99 -2.26 -2.38 -13.08
C ILE A 99 -3.23 -1.21 -13.23
N SER A 100 -4.30 -1.21 -12.46
CA SER A 100 -5.30 -0.13 -12.35
C SER A 100 -5.73 0.49 -13.68
N VAL A 101 -5.89 -0.37 -14.68
CA VAL A 101 -6.58 -0.10 -15.94
C VAL A 101 -7.68 -1.12 -16.16
N LEU A 102 -8.71 -0.78 -16.93
CA LEU A 102 -9.77 -1.72 -17.28
C LEU A 102 -9.24 -2.85 -18.19
N LYS A 103 -10.10 -3.82 -18.50
CA LYS A 103 -9.78 -4.97 -19.39
C LYS A 103 -9.28 -4.57 -20.78
N ASP A 104 -9.60 -3.36 -21.22
CA ASP A 104 -9.12 -2.77 -22.50
C ASP A 104 -7.63 -2.36 -22.45
N LEU A 105 -7.01 -2.39 -21.27
CA LEU A 105 -5.61 -2.03 -21.01
C LEU A 105 -5.28 -0.53 -21.27
N GLN A 106 -6.29 0.31 -21.46
CA GLN A 106 -6.15 1.73 -21.80
C GLN A 106 -6.85 2.64 -20.79
N THR A 107 -8.06 2.26 -20.35
CA THR A 107 -8.86 3.09 -19.47
C THR A 107 -8.38 2.99 -18.02
N PRO A 108 -7.82 4.08 -17.43
CA PRO A 108 -7.36 4.05 -16.04
C PRO A 108 -8.54 3.99 -15.08
N VAL A 109 -8.35 3.28 -13.96
CA VAL A 109 -9.28 3.26 -12.81
C VAL A 109 -8.53 3.68 -11.55
N TYR A 110 -9.12 4.59 -10.80
CA TYR A 110 -8.45 5.23 -9.67
C TYR A 110 -8.69 4.48 -8.36
N SER A 111 -7.66 4.43 -7.56
CA SER A 111 -7.65 3.71 -6.29
C SER A 111 -8.31 4.49 -5.16
N VAL A 112 -8.67 3.77 -4.09
CA VAL A 112 -9.12 4.39 -2.83
C VAL A 112 -8.03 5.26 -2.20
N ALA A 113 -6.75 4.95 -2.44
CA ALA A 113 -5.62 5.74 -1.95
C ALA A 113 -5.54 7.11 -2.67
N GLU A 114 -5.69 7.11 -4.00
CA GLU A 114 -5.77 8.37 -4.77
C GLU A 114 -7.01 9.19 -4.41
N ALA A 115 -8.14 8.52 -4.14
CA ALA A 115 -9.35 9.21 -3.66
C ALA A 115 -9.13 9.84 -2.28
N ALA A 116 -8.49 9.13 -1.35
CA ALA A 116 -8.14 9.66 -0.03
C ALA A 116 -7.18 10.86 -0.12
N GLN A 117 -6.15 10.78 -0.98
CA GLN A 117 -5.23 11.88 -1.22
C GLN A 117 -5.95 13.12 -1.78
N ARG A 118 -6.83 12.95 -2.76
CA ARG A 118 -7.66 14.05 -3.29
C ARG A 118 -8.56 14.65 -2.20
N GLY A 119 -9.00 13.85 -1.24
CA GLY A 119 -9.74 14.28 -0.05
C GLY A 119 -8.89 14.96 1.02
N GLY A 120 -7.58 15.13 0.80
CA GLY A 120 -6.65 15.79 1.71
C GLY A 120 -5.99 14.89 2.75
N ALA A 121 -6.25 13.58 2.74
CA ALA A 121 -5.57 12.65 3.64
C ALA A 121 -4.09 12.48 3.27
N ALA A 122 -3.24 12.23 4.26
CA ALA A 122 -1.90 11.75 4.03
C ALA A 122 -1.93 10.27 3.64
N VAL A 123 -1.19 9.89 2.60
CA VAL A 123 -1.20 8.53 2.07
C VAL A 123 0.19 7.91 2.13
N GLY A 124 0.26 6.68 2.65
CA GLY A 124 1.48 5.88 2.66
C GLY A 124 1.25 4.46 2.20
N ILE A 125 2.22 3.92 1.50
CA ILE A 125 2.26 2.54 1.01
C ILE A 125 3.47 1.83 1.59
N SER A 126 3.23 0.73 2.33
CA SER A 126 4.29 -0.15 2.84
C SER A 126 4.15 -1.53 2.21
N THR A 127 5.26 -2.13 1.80
CA THR A 127 5.27 -3.44 1.16
C THR A 127 6.48 -4.27 1.56
N SER A 128 6.34 -5.59 1.51
CA SER A 128 7.45 -6.54 1.70
C SER A 128 8.26 -6.80 0.43
N VAL A 129 7.86 -6.22 -0.71
CA VAL A 129 8.52 -6.35 -2.02
C VAL A 129 9.11 -5.02 -2.47
N THR A 130 9.50 -4.89 -3.73
CA THR A 130 9.89 -3.59 -4.30
C THR A 130 8.68 -2.66 -4.41
N VAL A 131 8.90 -1.36 -4.26
CA VAL A 131 7.80 -0.38 -4.26
C VAL A 131 7.07 -0.26 -5.60
N ASP A 132 7.70 -0.70 -6.69
CA ASP A 132 7.17 -0.77 -8.05
C ASP A 132 6.61 -2.17 -8.42
N HIS A 133 6.51 -3.08 -7.43
CA HIS A 133 5.84 -4.36 -7.62
C HIS A 133 4.31 -4.19 -7.77
N ALA A 134 3.65 -5.18 -8.37
CA ALA A 134 2.23 -5.10 -8.72
C ALA A 134 1.31 -4.70 -7.56
N THR A 135 1.46 -5.33 -6.39
CA THR A 135 0.56 -5.13 -5.24
C THR A 135 0.59 -3.70 -4.70
N PRO A 136 1.75 -3.06 -4.45
CA PRO A 136 1.77 -1.63 -4.11
C PRO A 136 1.39 -0.74 -5.30
N ALA A 137 1.77 -1.12 -6.53
CA ALA A 137 1.58 -0.31 -7.75
C ALA A 137 0.12 0.01 -8.06
N VAL A 138 -0.81 -0.91 -7.79
CA VAL A 138 -2.23 -0.71 -8.08
C VAL A 138 -2.86 0.48 -7.36
N PHE A 139 -2.19 1.01 -6.34
CA PHE A 139 -2.69 2.15 -5.57
C PHE A 139 -2.26 3.50 -6.14
N TYR A 140 -1.26 3.55 -7.05
CA TYR A 140 -0.69 4.82 -7.54
C TYR A 140 -0.32 4.82 -9.02
N ALA A 141 -0.38 3.69 -9.72
CA ALA A 141 0.06 3.58 -11.11
C ALA A 141 -1.00 2.94 -12.00
N HIS A 142 -0.93 3.27 -13.29
CA HIS A 142 -1.76 2.71 -14.36
C HIS A 142 -0.85 2.17 -15.43
N ALA A 143 -0.88 0.84 -15.65
CA ALA A 143 -0.04 0.19 -16.65
C ALA A 143 -0.73 -1.05 -17.25
N GLU A 144 -0.52 -1.27 -18.54
CA GLU A 144 -1.07 -2.45 -19.21
C GLU A 144 -0.46 -3.77 -18.72
N HIS A 145 0.77 -3.71 -18.13
CA HIS A 145 1.42 -4.90 -17.63
C HIS A 145 2.34 -4.65 -16.45
N ARG A 146 2.25 -5.48 -15.41
CA ARG A 146 3.00 -5.43 -14.16
C ARG A 146 4.53 -5.51 -14.32
N LYS A 147 5.04 -5.96 -15.46
CA LYS A 147 6.49 -6.01 -15.76
C LYS A 147 7.06 -4.67 -16.24
N MET A 148 6.23 -3.67 -16.45
CA MET A 148 6.64 -2.32 -16.82
C MET A 148 7.19 -1.57 -15.60
N TYR A 149 8.15 -2.17 -14.91
CA TYR A 149 8.64 -1.70 -13.60
C TYR A 149 9.15 -0.27 -13.63
N TYR A 150 9.88 0.12 -14.69
CA TYR A 150 10.39 1.48 -14.79
C TYR A 150 9.25 2.49 -14.93
N GLU A 151 8.28 2.23 -15.79
CA GLU A 151 7.13 3.12 -16.01
C GLU A 151 6.22 3.20 -14.76
N ILE A 152 6.07 2.08 -14.05
CA ILE A 152 5.36 2.03 -12.76
C ILE A 152 6.13 2.87 -11.73
N GLY A 153 7.43 2.64 -11.59
CA GLY A 153 8.27 3.42 -10.68
C GLY A 153 8.31 4.91 -11.00
N LYS A 154 8.26 5.28 -12.28
CA LYS A 154 8.14 6.68 -12.73
C LYS A 154 6.84 7.32 -12.22
N GLN A 155 5.71 6.61 -12.31
CA GLN A 155 4.43 7.08 -11.79
C GLN A 155 4.45 7.21 -10.25
N LEU A 156 5.17 6.34 -9.52
CA LEU A 156 5.39 6.53 -8.09
C LEU A 156 6.00 7.90 -7.80
N THR A 157 7.05 8.29 -8.55
CA THR A 157 7.76 9.54 -8.28
C THR A 157 6.89 10.78 -8.46
N THR A 158 5.80 10.68 -9.22
CA THR A 158 4.85 11.77 -9.50
C THR A 158 3.51 11.63 -8.77
N SER A 159 3.27 10.53 -8.06
CA SER A 159 2.00 10.24 -7.36
C SER A 159 1.66 11.26 -6.27
N ASN A 160 2.68 11.92 -5.72
CA ASN A 160 2.57 12.83 -4.56
C ASN A 160 2.04 12.17 -3.29
N PHE A 161 2.06 10.84 -3.17
CA PHE A 161 1.83 10.20 -1.88
C PHE A 161 2.93 10.56 -0.90
N ASP A 162 2.60 10.62 0.38
CA ASP A 162 3.50 11.16 1.40
C ASP A 162 4.60 10.18 1.81
N PHE A 163 4.32 8.87 1.76
CA PHE A 163 5.26 7.84 2.18
C PHE A 163 5.22 6.59 1.28
N PHE A 164 6.40 6.10 0.95
CA PHE A 164 6.58 4.75 0.40
C PHE A 164 7.64 4.00 1.21
N GLY A 165 7.39 2.70 1.45
CA GLY A 165 8.35 1.84 2.11
C GLY A 165 8.38 0.45 1.50
N GLY A 166 9.58 -0.06 1.19
CA GLY A 166 9.76 -1.38 0.59
C GLY A 166 11.22 -1.76 0.48
N SER A 167 11.52 -2.82 -0.30
CA SER A 167 12.90 -3.27 -0.44
C SER A 167 13.75 -2.28 -1.25
N ASP A 168 13.30 -1.88 -2.41
CA ASP A 168 13.93 -0.89 -3.32
C ASP A 168 13.02 -0.69 -4.56
N PHE A 169 13.53 -0.02 -5.61
CA PHE A 169 13.01 -0.15 -6.97
C PHE A 169 13.53 -1.42 -7.63
N HIS A 170 12.66 -2.13 -8.36
CA HIS A 170 13.04 -3.29 -9.16
C HIS A 170 13.91 -2.89 -10.37
N SER A 171 13.51 -1.84 -11.05
CA SER A 171 14.17 -1.34 -12.27
C SER A 171 14.35 0.17 -12.21
N PRO A 172 15.36 0.67 -11.46
CA PRO A 172 15.53 2.11 -11.27
C PRO A 172 15.96 2.85 -12.53
N ALA A 173 16.57 2.18 -13.51
CA ALA A 173 17.01 2.77 -14.78
C ALA A 173 16.17 2.26 -15.96
N ASN A 174 15.88 3.15 -16.91
CA ASN A 174 15.25 2.76 -18.17
C ASN A 174 16.26 2.05 -19.07
N LYS A 175 16.13 0.73 -19.19
CA LYS A 175 17.03 -0.08 -20.01
C LYS A 175 16.85 0.09 -21.51
N GLU A 176 15.66 0.48 -21.94
CA GLU A 176 15.32 0.64 -23.36
C GLU A 176 15.78 1.99 -23.90
N LYS A 177 15.74 3.01 -23.05
CA LYS A 177 16.15 4.38 -23.39
C LYS A 177 17.45 4.73 -22.66
N LYS A 178 18.53 4.01 -22.94
CA LYS A 178 19.82 4.20 -22.30
C LYS A 178 20.22 5.68 -22.25
N ASN A 179 20.33 6.24 -21.03
CA ASN A 179 20.81 7.59 -20.73
C ASN A 179 19.93 8.77 -21.18
N SER A 180 18.70 8.56 -21.67
CA SER A 180 17.81 9.65 -22.07
C SER A 180 16.91 10.18 -20.95
N GLU A 181 16.73 9.40 -19.89
CA GLU A 181 15.95 9.79 -18.71
C GLU A 181 16.75 9.55 -17.43
N PRO A 182 16.66 10.42 -16.42
CA PRO A 182 17.26 10.20 -15.11
C PRO A 182 16.75 8.89 -14.50
N ASP A 183 17.55 8.25 -13.65
CA ASP A 183 17.06 7.11 -12.88
C ASP A 183 15.94 7.51 -11.90
N LEU A 184 15.19 6.52 -11.41
CA LEU A 184 14.03 6.76 -10.54
C LEU A 184 14.41 7.42 -9.21
N TYR A 185 15.63 7.20 -8.71
CA TYR A 185 16.08 7.87 -7.49
C TYR A 185 16.24 9.37 -7.70
N GLN A 186 16.80 9.77 -8.84
CA GLN A 186 16.95 11.18 -9.18
C GLN A 186 15.59 11.81 -9.48
N GLN A 187 14.70 11.11 -10.21
CA GLN A 187 13.34 11.59 -10.47
C GLN A 187 12.56 11.79 -9.17
N ALA A 188 12.62 10.82 -8.24
CA ALA A 188 11.98 10.95 -6.93
C ALA A 188 12.48 12.19 -6.15
N LYS A 189 13.80 12.41 -6.13
CA LYS A 189 14.39 13.60 -5.49
C LYS A 189 13.92 14.89 -6.15
N ASN A 190 13.91 14.95 -7.48
CA ASN A 190 13.44 16.11 -8.23
C ASN A 190 11.96 16.43 -7.95
N ASN A 191 11.16 15.39 -7.67
CA ASN A 191 9.75 15.51 -7.29
C ASN A 191 9.53 15.70 -5.78
N GLY A 192 10.59 16.01 -5.03
CA GLY A 192 10.52 16.39 -3.62
C GLY A 192 10.50 15.23 -2.62
N TYR A 193 10.78 14.00 -3.05
CA TYR A 193 10.96 12.89 -2.12
C TYR A 193 12.34 12.91 -1.49
N THR A 194 12.38 12.69 -0.19
CA THR A 194 13.59 12.35 0.54
C THR A 194 13.73 10.82 0.54
N ILE A 195 14.86 10.29 0.12
CA ILE A 195 15.14 8.85 0.14
C ILE A 195 15.97 8.54 1.37
N ALA A 196 15.51 7.57 2.16
CA ALA A 196 16.22 7.00 3.30
C ALA A 196 16.50 5.51 3.06
N ARG A 197 17.68 5.04 3.53
CA ARG A 197 18.09 3.63 3.47
C ARG A 197 18.38 3.11 4.86
N GLY A 198 17.49 2.21 5.34
CA GLY A 198 17.56 1.70 6.70
C GLY A 198 16.99 2.68 7.74
N TYR A 199 16.79 2.18 8.96
CA TYR A 199 16.06 2.92 10.00
C TYR A 199 16.82 4.13 10.55
N ALA A 200 18.14 4.02 10.68
CA ALA A 200 18.98 5.13 11.18
C ALA A 200 18.93 6.34 10.23
N ASP A 201 19.07 6.10 8.93
CA ASP A 201 18.99 7.14 7.91
C ASP A 201 17.57 7.77 7.84
N PHE A 202 16.54 6.93 7.95
CA PHE A 202 15.15 7.41 8.09
C PHE A 202 14.99 8.38 9.27
N THR A 203 15.45 7.99 10.45
CA THR A 203 15.31 8.81 11.66
C THR A 203 15.97 10.18 11.52
N GLN A 204 17.14 10.23 10.88
CA GLN A 204 17.85 11.49 10.66
C GLN A 204 17.13 12.42 9.67
N LYS A 205 16.49 11.85 8.64
CA LYS A 205 15.90 12.61 7.53
C LYS A 205 14.43 12.96 7.74
N ALA A 206 13.69 12.11 8.46
CA ALA A 206 12.22 12.18 8.55
C ALA A 206 11.69 13.51 9.13
N ALA A 207 12.44 14.16 10.03
CA ALA A 207 12.00 15.42 10.64
C ALA A 207 11.92 16.58 9.63
N LYS A 208 12.72 16.55 8.58
CA LYS A 208 12.83 17.62 7.56
C LYS A 208 12.12 17.27 6.24
N ALA A 209 11.78 16.00 6.03
CA ALA A 209 11.18 15.52 4.79
C ALA A 209 9.70 15.89 4.71
N LYS A 210 9.25 16.32 3.53
CA LYS A 210 7.83 16.52 3.21
C LYS A 210 7.21 15.24 2.63
N LYS A 211 7.97 14.50 1.83
CA LYS A 211 7.61 13.19 1.27
C LYS A 211 8.80 12.25 1.46
N MET A 212 8.55 10.99 1.75
CA MET A 212 9.59 10.03 2.12
C MET A 212 9.48 8.73 1.33
N ILE A 213 10.61 8.22 0.89
CA ILE A 213 10.75 6.84 0.44
C ILE A 213 11.77 6.14 1.34
N LEU A 214 11.34 5.08 2.01
CA LEU A 214 12.18 4.26 2.89
C LEU A 214 12.50 2.93 2.24
N PHE A 215 13.77 2.70 1.97
CA PHE A 215 14.30 1.45 1.42
C PHE A 215 15.13 0.66 2.43
N GLN A 216 15.39 -0.60 2.12
CA GLN A 216 16.40 -1.40 2.79
C GLN A 216 17.78 -0.75 2.67
N PRO A 217 18.72 -1.08 3.57
CA PRO A 217 20.14 -0.72 3.39
C PRO A 217 20.65 -1.14 2.01
N GLU A 218 21.55 -0.36 1.44
CA GLU A 218 21.98 -0.48 0.05
C GLU A 218 22.59 -1.86 -0.30
N THR A 219 23.29 -2.47 0.66
CA THR A 219 23.91 -3.79 0.51
C THR A 219 22.92 -4.92 0.26
N ASP A 220 21.66 -4.74 0.67
CA ASP A 220 20.65 -5.81 0.66
C ASP A 220 19.41 -5.48 -0.17
N SER A 221 19.30 -4.26 -0.71
CA SER A 221 18.16 -3.84 -1.54
C SER A 221 17.92 -4.77 -2.74
N LYS A 222 19.00 -5.30 -3.34
CA LYS A 222 18.94 -6.24 -4.46
C LYS A 222 18.56 -7.67 -4.04
N ALA A 223 18.90 -8.07 -2.82
CA ALA A 223 18.62 -9.41 -2.32
C ALA A 223 17.14 -9.62 -2.00
N PHE A 224 16.42 -8.55 -1.63
CA PHE A 224 15.01 -8.58 -1.23
C PHE A 224 14.02 -8.15 -2.31
N ARG A 225 14.35 -8.34 -3.58
CA ARG A 225 13.48 -7.96 -4.71
C ARG A 225 12.08 -8.56 -4.64
N TYR A 226 11.92 -9.72 -4.00
CA TYR A 226 10.66 -10.47 -4.02
C TYR A 226 9.93 -10.50 -2.68
N SER A 227 10.66 -10.48 -1.56
CA SER A 227 10.06 -10.33 -0.23
C SER A 227 11.13 -9.98 0.81
N ILE A 228 10.71 -9.27 1.86
CA ILE A 228 11.53 -9.07 3.05
C ILE A 228 11.49 -10.37 3.85
N PRO A 229 12.64 -11.05 4.09
CA PRO A 229 12.66 -12.32 4.80
C PRO A 229 12.12 -12.20 6.22
N TYR A 230 11.54 -13.28 6.69
CA TYR A 230 11.18 -13.40 8.10
C TYR A 230 12.44 -13.40 8.99
N LYS A 231 12.24 -13.27 10.31
CA LYS A 231 13.30 -13.03 11.32
C LYS A 231 14.59 -13.85 11.17
N LEU A 232 14.50 -15.12 10.75
CA LEU A 232 15.64 -16.03 10.71
C LEU A 232 16.65 -15.71 9.59
N ASP A 233 16.19 -15.20 8.45
CA ASP A 233 17.01 -14.95 7.27
C ASP A 233 17.38 -13.48 7.09
N ARG A 234 16.96 -12.65 8.03
CA ARG A 234 17.18 -11.22 7.96
C ARG A 234 18.52 -10.83 8.56
N LYS A 235 19.33 -10.18 7.78
CA LYS A 235 20.61 -9.66 8.26
C LYS A 235 20.42 -8.53 9.29
N PRO A 236 21.35 -8.37 10.24
CA PRO A 236 21.34 -7.22 11.14
C PRO A 236 21.28 -5.90 10.36
N GLY A 237 20.41 -4.98 10.79
CA GLY A 237 20.21 -3.68 10.13
C GLY A 237 19.15 -3.65 9.05
N ASN A 238 18.70 -4.81 8.54
CA ASN A 238 17.59 -4.86 7.59
C ASN A 238 16.25 -4.65 8.28
N LEU A 239 15.37 -3.91 7.60
CA LEU A 239 14.05 -3.57 8.09
C LEU A 239 13.07 -4.74 7.92
N SER A 240 12.27 -5.02 8.95
CA SER A 240 11.06 -5.82 8.81
C SER A 240 9.93 -5.00 8.19
N LEU A 241 8.89 -5.69 7.66
CA LEU A 241 7.68 -5.01 7.21
C LEU A 241 7.02 -4.22 8.36
N GLU A 242 7.06 -4.75 9.58
CA GLU A 242 6.59 -4.06 10.78
C GLU A 242 7.33 -2.73 11.00
N GLN A 243 8.67 -2.75 10.95
CA GLN A 243 9.48 -1.52 11.12
C GLN A 243 9.21 -0.50 10.02
N ILE A 244 9.07 -0.94 8.77
CA ILE A 244 8.70 -0.06 7.65
C ILE A 244 7.31 0.54 7.88
N THR A 245 6.35 -0.27 8.30
CA THR A 245 4.98 0.18 8.56
C THR A 245 4.93 1.18 9.71
N GLN A 246 5.64 0.92 10.82
CA GLN A 246 5.75 1.86 11.94
C GLN A 246 6.42 3.17 11.55
N ALA A 247 7.48 3.11 10.73
CA ALA A 247 8.10 4.31 10.18
C ALA A 247 7.11 5.13 9.36
N GLY A 248 6.34 4.48 8.50
CA GLY A 248 5.27 5.13 7.71
C GLY A 248 4.20 5.78 8.58
N ILE A 249 3.67 5.06 9.57
CA ILE A 249 2.68 5.60 10.52
C ILE A 249 3.25 6.83 11.25
N SER A 250 4.46 6.70 11.79
CA SER A 250 5.13 7.80 12.50
C SER A 250 5.38 9.01 11.60
N PHE A 251 5.69 8.79 10.33
CA PHE A 251 5.90 9.87 9.36
C PHE A 251 4.57 10.56 9.00
N LEU A 252 3.55 9.79 8.64
CA LEU A 252 2.25 10.31 8.18
C LEU A 252 1.49 11.07 9.26
N THR A 253 1.50 10.58 10.50
CA THR A 253 0.82 11.25 11.62
C THR A 253 1.42 12.62 11.97
N LYS A 254 2.65 12.91 11.54
CA LYS A 254 3.28 14.22 11.65
C LYS A 254 2.92 15.16 10.49
N GLN A 255 2.56 14.63 9.33
CA GLN A 255 2.29 15.43 8.13
C GLN A 255 0.90 16.06 8.14
N LYS A 256 -0.11 15.34 8.58
CA LYS A 256 -1.52 15.75 8.59
C LYS A 256 -2.10 15.55 9.99
N LYS A 257 -2.46 16.63 10.64
CA LYS A 257 -3.03 16.59 12.00
C LYS A 257 -4.46 16.07 12.03
N ASP A 258 -5.17 16.15 10.92
CA ASP A 258 -6.60 15.81 10.82
C ASP A 258 -6.88 14.45 10.14
N GLY A 259 -5.85 13.69 9.88
CA GLY A 259 -5.96 12.34 9.28
C GLY A 259 -5.59 12.26 7.83
#